data_014297b1e36c2d1a2be2ed2ac9bad177
#
_entry.id   014297b1e36c2d1a2be2ed2ac9bad177
#
_cell.length_a   1.000
_cell.length_b   1.000
_cell.length_c   1.000
_cell.angle_alpha   90.00
_cell.angle_beta   90.00
_cell.angle_gamma   90.00
#
_symmetry.space_group_name_H-M   'P 1'
#
loop_
_entity.id
_entity.type
_entity.pdbx_description
1 polymer ?
#
loop_
_entity_poly.entity_id
_entity_poly.type
_entity_poly.pdbx_seq_one_letter_code
_entity_poly.pdbx_strand_id
1 'polypeptide(L)'
;MVWRKYNMAKYALYVSLKAKPGKEKDVEAFLKQGAEMAKKETGTVNWYGLKEDEGSYSVFDTFNDEAGRDAHLNGEIAKALMAKASELFANPPQIHKINILADK
;
A
#
# COMPACT_ATOMS: atom_id res chain seq x y z
N MET A 1 29.45 11.61 -3.35
CA MET A 1 28.96 11.39 -3.24
C MET A 1 28.06 10.76 -3.36
N VAL A 2 27.39 10.46 -3.55
CA VAL A 2 26.55 9.89 -3.60
C VAL A 2 25.90 9.28 -3.63
N TRP A 3 25.51 8.99 -3.76
CA TRP A 3 25.01 8.25 -3.51
C TRP A 3 23.70 7.95 -3.33
N ARG A 4 23.02 8.51 -3.60
CA ARG A 4 21.73 8.46 -3.57
C ARG A 4 21.09 7.54 -4.45
N LYS A 5 21.70 6.98 -5.38
CA LYS A 5 21.14 6.03 -6.29
C LYS A 5 20.59 4.81 -5.61
N TYR A 6 21.10 4.47 -4.48
CA TYR A 6 20.57 3.31 -3.82
C TYR A 6 19.30 3.62 -3.05
N ASN A 7 18.88 4.86 -3.05
CA ASN A 7 17.65 5.22 -2.39
C ASN A 7 16.52 5.44 -3.36
N MET A 8 16.76 5.26 -4.65
CA MET A 8 15.74 5.56 -5.63
C MET A 8 14.83 4.38 -5.86
N ALA A 9 13.63 4.45 -5.31
CA ALA A 9 12.61 3.50 -5.62
C ALA A 9 12.06 3.80 -7.00
N LYS A 10 11.93 2.78 -7.85
CA LYS A 10 11.45 2.96 -9.23
C LYS A 10 10.08 2.39 -9.45
N TYR A 11 9.64 1.50 -8.62
CA TYR A 11 8.38 0.78 -8.78
C TYR A 11 7.45 1.12 -7.63
N ALA A 12 6.17 1.20 -7.91
CA ALA A 12 5.23 1.54 -6.87
C ALA A 12 3.91 0.84 -7.10
N LEU A 13 3.08 0.87 -6.07
CA LEU A 13 1.69 0.44 -6.15
C LEU A 13 0.84 1.58 -5.61
N TYR A 14 -0.30 1.77 -6.23
CA TYR A 14 -1.32 2.65 -5.70
C TYR A 14 -2.60 1.82 -5.62
N VAL A 15 -3.16 1.72 -4.41
CA VAL A 15 -4.35 0.91 -4.18
C VAL A 15 -5.44 1.82 -3.65
N SER A 16 -6.55 1.95 -4.38
CA SER A 16 -7.67 2.75 -3.90
C SER A 16 -8.67 1.86 -3.18
N LEU A 17 -9.20 2.38 -2.07
CA LEU A 17 -10.08 1.65 -1.17
C LEU A 17 -11.28 2.52 -0.83
N LYS A 18 -12.47 1.93 -0.91
CA LYS A 18 -13.69 2.64 -0.52
C LYS A 18 -14.30 1.91 0.67
N ALA A 19 -14.37 2.57 1.81
CA ALA A 19 -14.96 1.96 3.00
C ALA A 19 -16.45 1.79 2.84
N LYS A 20 -16.99 0.69 3.35
CA LYS A 20 -18.43 0.56 3.50
C LYS A 20 -18.90 1.58 4.52
N PRO A 21 -20.14 2.08 4.37
CA PRO A 21 -20.70 2.97 5.39
C PRO A 21 -20.64 2.32 6.77
N GLY A 22 -20.11 3.06 7.73
CA GLY A 22 -19.95 2.56 9.10
C GLY A 22 -18.67 1.81 9.35
N LYS A 23 -17.87 1.57 8.32
CA LYS A 23 -16.60 0.83 8.46
C LYS A 23 -15.37 1.72 8.35
N GLU A 24 -15.57 3.03 8.33
CA GLU A 24 -14.45 3.97 8.16
C GLU A 24 -13.36 3.79 9.22
N LYS A 25 -13.77 3.67 10.48
CA LYS A 25 -12.80 3.52 11.56
C LYS A 25 -12.07 2.19 11.48
N ASP A 26 -12.78 1.16 11.02
CA ASP A 26 -12.16 -0.16 10.87
C ASP A 26 -11.12 -0.15 9.75
N VAL A 27 -11.40 0.59 8.66
CA VAL A 27 -10.42 0.74 7.58
C VAL A 27 -9.20 1.50 8.07
N GLU A 28 -9.42 2.58 8.84
CA GLU A 28 -8.29 3.35 9.38
C GLU A 28 -7.43 2.50 10.31
N ALA A 29 -8.05 1.70 11.16
CA ALA A 29 -7.31 0.80 12.04
C ALA A 29 -6.53 -0.25 11.24
N PHE A 30 -7.15 -0.78 10.18
CA PHE A 30 -6.49 -1.74 9.31
C PHE A 30 -5.25 -1.13 8.64
N LEU A 31 -5.34 0.10 8.17
CA LEU A 31 -4.21 0.77 7.53
C LEU A 31 -3.07 1.03 8.51
N LYS A 32 -3.40 1.41 9.74
CA LYS A 32 -2.36 1.61 10.77
C LYS A 32 -1.66 0.31 11.10
N GLN A 33 -2.41 -0.79 11.17
CA GLN A 33 -1.83 -2.10 11.41
C GLN A 33 -0.97 -2.53 10.22
N GLY A 34 -1.43 -2.21 9.01
CA GLY A 34 -0.67 -2.51 7.79
C GLY A 34 0.69 -1.86 7.78
N ALA A 35 0.79 -0.62 8.30
CA ALA A 35 2.08 0.07 8.39
C ALA A 35 3.07 -0.71 9.26
N GLU A 36 2.60 -1.28 10.38
CA GLU A 36 3.47 -2.07 11.25
C GLU A 36 3.92 -3.35 10.57
N MET A 37 3.04 -3.97 9.78
CA MET A 37 3.40 -5.15 9.02
C MET A 37 4.42 -4.81 7.93
N ALA A 38 4.25 -3.67 7.28
CA ALA A 38 5.15 -3.25 6.20
C ALA A 38 6.59 -3.05 6.68
N LYS A 39 6.77 -2.65 7.94
CA LYS A 39 8.11 -2.48 8.49
C LYS A 39 8.93 -3.76 8.49
N LYS A 40 8.27 -4.90 8.42
CA LYS A 40 8.94 -6.20 8.41
C LYS A 40 9.27 -6.69 7.00
N GLU A 41 8.79 -5.99 5.98
CA GLU A 41 9.03 -6.38 4.58
C GLU A 41 10.30 -5.72 4.07
N THR A 42 11.31 -6.53 3.77
CA THR A 42 12.62 -6.00 3.37
C THR A 42 12.60 -5.39 1.97
N GLY A 43 11.68 -5.83 1.11
CA GLY A 43 11.61 -5.31 -0.27
C GLY A 43 10.75 -4.07 -0.41
N THR A 44 10.03 -3.65 0.64
CA THR A 44 9.18 -2.47 0.61
C THR A 44 9.95 -1.29 1.16
N VAL A 45 10.16 -0.27 0.34
CA VAL A 45 10.94 0.90 0.73
C VAL A 45 10.09 1.86 1.55
N ASN A 46 8.93 2.23 1.01
CA ASN A 46 7.98 3.10 1.69
C ASN A 46 6.59 2.49 1.63
N TRP A 47 5.78 2.80 2.63
CA TRP A 47 4.41 2.35 2.68
C TRP A 47 3.59 3.41 3.40
N TYR A 48 2.56 3.94 2.74
CA TYR A 48 1.70 4.95 3.31
C TYR A 48 0.25 4.52 3.22
N GLY A 49 -0.46 4.59 4.36
CA GLY A 49 -1.91 4.50 4.35
C GLY A 49 -2.44 5.92 4.33
N LEU A 50 -3.33 6.22 3.41
CA LEU A 50 -3.78 7.57 3.13
C LEU A 50 -5.29 7.68 3.27
N LYS A 51 -5.74 8.82 3.76
CA LYS A 51 -7.15 9.18 3.76
C LYS A 51 -7.32 10.31 2.76
N GLU A 52 -8.05 10.04 1.70
CA GLU A 52 -8.23 11.03 0.63
C GLU A 52 -9.46 11.90 0.84
N ASP A 53 -10.49 11.31 1.42
CA ASP A 53 -11.75 11.99 1.70
C ASP A 53 -12.50 11.10 2.68
N GLU A 54 -13.67 11.54 3.14
CA GLU A 54 -14.49 10.69 4.00
C GLU A 54 -14.87 9.41 3.26
N GLY A 55 -14.50 8.28 3.86
CA GLY A 55 -14.78 6.99 3.27
C GLY A 55 -13.87 6.57 2.13
N SER A 56 -12.94 7.44 1.69
CA SER A 56 -12.03 7.14 0.59
C SER A 56 -10.61 7.09 1.10
N TYR A 57 -9.95 5.97 0.87
CA TYR A 57 -8.61 5.71 1.39
C TYR A 57 -7.74 5.14 0.29
N SER A 58 -6.45 5.10 0.54
CA SER A 58 -5.53 4.49 -0.41
C SER A 58 -4.26 4.04 0.30
N VAL A 59 -3.51 3.21 -0.40
CA VAL A 59 -2.16 2.84 -0.01
C VAL A 59 -1.25 3.22 -1.16
N PHE A 60 -0.14 3.86 -0.84
CA PHE A 60 0.92 4.11 -1.79
C PHE A 60 2.20 3.52 -1.22
N ASP A 61 2.83 2.61 -1.96
CA ASP A 61 4.06 2.00 -1.50
C ASP A 61 5.05 1.88 -2.63
N THR A 62 6.33 1.79 -2.28
CA THR A 62 7.41 1.87 -3.25
C THR A 62 8.41 0.74 -3.05
N PHE A 63 9.07 0.38 -4.16
CA PHE A 63 9.98 -0.77 -4.21
C PHE A 63 11.17 -0.43 -5.11
N ASN A 64 12.33 -0.97 -4.78
CA ASN A 64 13.52 -0.76 -5.60
C ASN A 64 13.48 -1.56 -6.90
N ASP A 65 12.80 -2.69 -6.90
CA ASP A 65 12.73 -3.55 -8.08
C ASP A 65 11.37 -4.25 -8.17
N GLU A 66 11.14 -4.87 -9.29
CA GLU A 66 9.87 -5.58 -9.51
C GLU A 66 9.72 -6.77 -8.58
N ALA A 67 10.83 -7.43 -8.24
CA ALA A 67 10.77 -8.58 -7.34
C ALA A 67 10.24 -8.17 -5.97
N GLY A 68 10.65 -6.99 -5.48
CA GLY A 68 10.15 -6.48 -4.21
C GLY A 68 8.66 -6.18 -4.28
N ARG A 69 8.20 -5.58 -5.39
CA ARG A 69 6.80 -5.30 -5.59
C ARG A 69 5.97 -6.58 -5.66
N ASP A 70 6.47 -7.58 -6.40
CA ASP A 70 5.77 -8.85 -6.52
C ASP A 70 5.72 -9.58 -5.18
N ALA A 71 6.81 -9.54 -4.41
CA ALA A 71 6.83 -10.16 -3.10
C ALA A 71 5.79 -9.52 -2.17
N HIS A 72 5.63 -8.19 -2.25
CA HIS A 72 4.64 -7.49 -1.45
C HIS A 72 3.21 -7.93 -1.86
N LEU A 73 2.95 -8.03 -3.15
CA LEU A 73 1.62 -8.43 -3.63
C LEU A 73 1.27 -9.88 -3.24
N ASN A 74 2.28 -10.68 -2.95
CA ASN A 74 2.07 -12.06 -2.49
C ASN A 74 2.29 -12.21 -0.98
N GLY A 75 2.46 -11.10 -0.27
CA GLY A 75 2.80 -11.10 1.15
C GLY A 75 1.60 -11.03 2.07
N GLU A 76 1.90 -10.87 3.36
CA GLU A 76 0.90 -10.94 4.41
C GLU A 76 -0.07 -9.78 4.40
N ILE A 77 0.40 -8.58 4.04
CA ILE A 77 -0.47 -7.40 3.99
C ILE A 77 -1.52 -7.57 2.90
N ALA A 78 -1.08 -8.01 1.72
CA ALA A 78 -2.00 -8.23 0.60
C ALA A 78 -3.02 -9.32 0.93
N LYS A 79 -2.56 -10.39 1.57
CA LYS A 79 -3.47 -11.47 2.00
C LYS A 79 -4.50 -10.95 3.00
N ALA A 80 -4.07 -10.14 3.97
CA ALA A 80 -4.96 -9.57 4.96
C ALA A 80 -5.96 -8.62 4.31
N LEU A 81 -5.51 -7.82 3.35
CA LEU A 81 -6.37 -6.90 2.60
C LEU A 81 -7.48 -7.67 1.88
N MET A 82 -7.11 -8.72 1.17
CA MET A 82 -8.09 -9.49 0.42
C MET A 82 -9.03 -10.26 1.34
N ALA A 83 -8.54 -10.73 2.48
CA ALA A 83 -9.37 -11.43 3.45
C ALA A 83 -10.41 -10.51 4.08
N LYS A 84 -10.09 -9.22 4.24
CA LYS A 84 -11.00 -8.25 4.85
C LYS A 84 -11.84 -7.50 3.84
N ALA A 85 -11.58 -7.67 2.55
CA ALA A 85 -12.17 -6.81 1.52
C ALA A 85 -13.70 -6.82 1.55
N SER A 86 -14.33 -7.99 1.66
CA SER A 86 -15.78 -8.07 1.63
C SER A 86 -16.43 -7.47 2.87
N GLU A 87 -15.70 -7.44 3.98
CA GLU A 87 -16.21 -6.86 5.22
C GLU A 87 -16.07 -5.34 5.24
N LEU A 88 -14.93 -4.84 4.76
CA LEU A 88 -14.56 -3.44 4.94
C LEU A 88 -14.86 -2.53 3.75
N PHE A 89 -14.80 -3.06 2.53
CA PHE A 89 -14.82 -2.20 1.34
C PHE A 89 -16.10 -2.36 0.53
N ALA A 90 -16.61 -1.22 0.05
CA ALA A 90 -17.81 -1.18 -0.79
C ALA A 90 -17.54 -1.78 -2.17
N ASN A 91 -16.31 -1.69 -2.63
CA ASN A 91 -15.88 -2.22 -3.93
C ASN A 91 -14.58 -2.99 -3.73
N PRO A 92 -14.24 -3.93 -4.62
CA PRO A 92 -12.93 -4.58 -4.53
C PRO A 92 -11.81 -3.55 -4.62
N PRO A 93 -10.72 -3.75 -3.86
CA PRO A 93 -9.57 -2.83 -3.96
C PRO A 93 -9.08 -2.73 -5.38
N GLN A 94 -8.77 -1.50 -5.82
CA GLN A 94 -8.27 -1.26 -7.16
C GLN A 94 -6.75 -1.12 -7.07
N ILE A 95 -6.03 -2.11 -7.59
CA ILE A 95 -4.58 -2.17 -7.48
C ILE A 95 -3.95 -1.71 -8.80
N HIS A 96 -3.14 -0.65 -8.72
CA HIS A 96 -2.46 -0.09 -9.88
C HIS A 96 -0.96 -0.25 -9.71
N LYS A 97 -0.33 -0.92 -10.68
CA LYS A 97 1.13 -1.00 -10.75
C LYS A 97 1.60 0.22 -11.49
N ILE A 98 2.44 1.02 -10.85
CA ILE A 98 2.90 2.27 -11.43
C ILE A 98 4.42 2.36 -11.30
N ASN A 99 5.01 3.22 -12.11
CA ASN A 99 6.44 3.47 -12.10
C ASN A 99 6.71 4.88 -11.62
N ILE A 100 7.78 5.05 -10.86
CA ILE A 100 8.19 6.36 -10.39
C ILE A 100 9.16 6.92 -11.41
N LEU A 101 8.81 8.06 -11.99
CA LEU A 101 9.65 8.72 -12.98
C LEU A 101 10.60 9.72 -12.37
N ALA A 102 10.21 10.29 -11.24
CA ALA A 102 11.03 11.30 -10.58
C ALA A 102 10.68 11.31 -9.10
N ASP A 103 11.65 11.59 -8.26
CA ASP A 103 11.46 11.78 -6.84
C ASP A 103 12.36 12.90 -6.38
N LYS A 104 12.14 13.32 -5.16
CA LYS A 104 12.93 14.39 -4.58
C LYS A 104 14.05 13.81 -3.73
#